data_a7b172563c8e2f5e1843ca7540beeb59
#
_entry.id   a7b172563c8e2f5e1843ca7540beeb59
#
_cell.length_a   1.000
_cell.length_b   1.000
_cell.length_c   1.000
_cell.angle_alpha   90.00
_cell.angle_beta   90.00
_cell.angle_gamma   90.00
#
_symmetry.space_group_name_H-M   'P 1'
#
loop_
_entity.id
_entity.type
_entity.pdbx_description
1 polymer ?
#
loop_
_entity_poly.entity_id
_entity_poly.type
_entity_poly.pdbx_seq_one_letter_code
_entity_poly.pdbx_strand_id
1 'polypeptide(L)'
;MTKKRTAAIAGGVAAGAVVAGAVGRTLVHRRREHHLEHVLWDVPPDELGPVTSFDGTELAVCAAGPADAPVVLFVHGFSLDMTTWHEQWLDLSVDFRTVLMDQRGHGRSGRAAHGDLSLRSMGRDVAAVLDATASGRPALLVGHSMGAMAIMAAAEQRPELFGRSVAGVVLIGASSSDLLRGAMGSITDLVRPRLGSFGATARRVDRLRRAILASPADLRGAVVRLTQFGPDAPQHVVDHVVHLAERASSDVWTDGLAALMEMDMRHAVPRVKVPAVVVVGEHDRVTPPAAAIELAGALPEARLVVIEGAGHMPMLERPLELNREIRGFAHPLLLPEETHRPARHATAARKPAKRGEAAS
;
A
#
# COMPACT_ATOMS: atom_id res chain seq x y z
N MET A 1 -29.72 29.77 -24.56
CA MET A 1 -29.18 28.41 -24.83
C MET A 1 -27.71 28.36 -25.24
N THR A 2 -27.02 29.47 -25.50
CA THR A 2 -25.67 29.56 -26.08
C THR A 2 -24.52 29.40 -25.05
N LYS A 3 -24.62 29.97 -23.84
CA LYS A 3 -23.52 29.90 -22.84
C LYS A 3 -23.22 28.48 -22.27
N LYS A 4 -24.25 27.61 -22.14
CA LYS A 4 -24.05 26.23 -21.66
C LYS A 4 -23.41 25.31 -22.72
N ARG A 5 -23.65 25.55 -24.02
CA ARG A 5 -22.98 24.82 -25.11
C ARG A 5 -21.51 25.20 -25.24
N THR A 6 -21.18 26.49 -25.09
CA THR A 6 -19.80 26.97 -25.19
C THR A 6 -18.93 26.45 -24.05
N ALA A 7 -19.48 26.37 -22.81
CA ALA A 7 -18.76 25.78 -21.66
C ALA A 7 -18.53 24.27 -21.81
N ALA A 8 -19.49 23.53 -22.37
CA ALA A 8 -19.34 22.09 -22.62
C ALA A 8 -18.31 21.80 -23.72
N ILE A 9 -18.24 22.66 -24.77
CA ILE A 9 -17.25 22.53 -25.85
C ILE A 9 -15.85 22.90 -25.31
N ALA A 10 -15.73 23.97 -24.52
CA ALA A 10 -14.45 24.36 -23.91
C ALA A 10 -13.92 23.30 -22.92
N GLY A 11 -14.81 22.68 -22.12
CA GLY A 11 -14.45 21.57 -21.24
C GLY A 11 -14.01 20.32 -22.01
N GLY A 12 -14.69 20.01 -23.13
CA GLY A 12 -14.32 18.88 -23.98
C GLY A 12 -12.99 19.09 -24.72
N VAL A 13 -12.69 20.32 -25.17
CA VAL A 13 -11.41 20.67 -25.81
C VAL A 13 -10.25 20.63 -24.81
N ALA A 14 -10.46 21.12 -23.57
CA ALA A 14 -9.45 21.05 -22.52
C ALA A 14 -9.15 19.61 -22.09
N ALA A 15 -10.19 18.78 -21.92
CA ALA A 15 -10.02 17.35 -21.63
C ALA A 15 -9.32 16.62 -22.79
N GLY A 16 -9.68 16.92 -24.04
CA GLY A 16 -9.02 16.37 -25.23
C GLY A 16 -7.55 16.76 -25.34
N ALA A 17 -7.19 18.01 -25.02
CA ALA A 17 -5.81 18.48 -25.04
C ALA A 17 -4.95 17.82 -23.94
N VAL A 18 -5.52 17.60 -22.76
CA VAL A 18 -4.86 16.89 -21.65
C VAL A 18 -4.61 15.43 -22.01
N VAL A 19 -5.61 14.75 -22.57
CA VAL A 19 -5.48 13.36 -23.05
C VAL A 19 -4.46 13.27 -24.18
N ALA A 20 -4.48 14.17 -25.15
CA ALA A 20 -3.49 14.20 -26.26
C ALA A 20 -2.05 14.44 -25.74
N GLY A 21 -1.89 15.31 -24.74
CA GLY A 21 -0.60 15.54 -24.08
C GLY A 21 -0.11 14.31 -23.34
N ALA A 22 -1.00 13.59 -22.63
CA ALA A 22 -0.69 12.35 -21.94
C ALA A 22 -0.31 11.23 -22.92
N VAL A 23 -1.05 11.05 -24.00
CA VAL A 23 -0.73 10.10 -25.09
C VAL A 23 0.63 10.42 -25.70
N GLY A 24 0.91 11.70 -25.99
CA GLY A 24 2.20 12.12 -26.52
C GLY A 24 3.36 11.80 -25.58
N ARG A 25 3.21 12.03 -24.28
CA ARG A 25 4.23 11.64 -23.27
C ARG A 25 4.43 10.13 -23.20
N THR A 26 3.34 9.34 -23.20
CA THR A 26 3.38 7.87 -23.21
C THR A 26 4.18 7.36 -24.42
N LEU A 27 3.94 7.90 -25.61
CA LEU A 27 4.66 7.51 -26.82
C LEU A 27 6.15 7.88 -26.76
N VAL A 28 6.49 9.04 -26.19
CA VAL A 28 7.90 9.46 -26.01
C VAL A 28 8.60 8.55 -24.99
N HIS A 29 7.95 8.23 -23.87
CA HIS A 29 8.50 7.30 -22.86
C HIS A 29 8.70 5.90 -23.45
N ARG A 30 7.71 5.32 -24.13
CA ARG A 30 7.87 4.02 -24.80
C ARG A 30 9.04 3.96 -25.77
N ARG A 31 9.30 5.05 -26.54
CA ARG A 31 10.46 5.10 -27.45
C ARG A 31 11.80 5.15 -26.72
N ARG A 32 11.86 5.70 -25.52
CA ARG A 32 13.10 5.75 -24.69
C ARG A 32 13.39 4.45 -23.96
N GLU A 33 12.35 3.70 -23.59
CA GLU A 33 12.45 2.50 -22.74
C GLU A 33 12.51 1.17 -23.53
N HIS A 34 12.52 1.19 -24.85
CA HIS A 34 12.55 -0.01 -25.72
C HIS A 34 13.74 -0.96 -25.47
N HIS A 35 14.61 -0.66 -24.52
CA HIS A 35 15.76 -1.50 -24.14
C HIS A 35 15.67 -2.08 -22.72
N LEU A 36 14.60 -1.79 -21.97
CA LEU A 36 14.36 -2.44 -20.69
C LEU A 36 13.45 -3.64 -20.95
N GLU A 37 14.08 -4.79 -21.15
CA GLU A 37 13.43 -6.09 -21.23
C GLU A 37 12.47 -6.27 -20.05
N HIS A 38 11.36 -6.92 -20.31
CA HIS A 38 10.28 -7.26 -19.40
C HIS A 38 10.77 -7.47 -17.96
N VAL A 39 10.53 -6.52 -17.09
CA VAL A 39 10.63 -6.75 -15.66
C VAL A 39 9.56 -7.77 -15.32
N LEU A 40 10.00 -8.99 -15.04
CA LEU A 40 9.10 -10.01 -14.50
C LEU A 40 8.70 -9.55 -13.11
N TRP A 41 7.45 -9.20 -12.93
CA TRP A 41 6.88 -8.83 -11.65
C TRP A 41 6.66 -10.11 -10.83
N ASP A 42 7.74 -10.57 -10.18
CA ASP A 42 7.72 -11.79 -9.40
C ASP A 42 7.14 -11.56 -8.01
N VAL A 43 6.62 -12.61 -7.45
CA VAL A 43 6.24 -12.71 -6.05
C VAL A 43 7.34 -13.39 -5.25
N PRO A 44 7.37 -13.22 -3.92
CA PRO A 44 8.29 -13.95 -3.06
C PRO A 44 8.24 -15.47 -3.30
N PRO A 45 9.40 -16.16 -3.19
CA PRO A 45 9.51 -17.57 -3.54
C PRO A 45 8.80 -18.52 -2.57
N ASP A 46 8.65 -18.10 -1.30
CA ASP A 46 8.05 -18.96 -0.28
C ASP A 46 6.53 -18.77 -0.29
N GLU A 47 5.80 -19.68 -0.89
CA GLU A 47 4.34 -19.75 -0.72
C GLU A 47 4.04 -20.33 0.67
N LEU A 48 3.37 -19.51 1.52
CA LEU A 48 3.01 -19.95 2.88
C LEU A 48 1.70 -20.76 2.91
N GLY A 49 1.12 -21.01 1.72
CA GLY A 49 -0.21 -21.58 1.58
C GLY A 49 -1.32 -20.54 1.85
N PRO A 50 -2.59 -20.89 1.61
CA PRO A 50 -3.68 -19.98 1.88
C PRO A 50 -3.88 -19.81 3.39
N VAL A 51 -4.07 -18.57 3.82
CA VAL A 51 -4.55 -18.26 5.17
C VAL A 51 -6.07 -18.17 5.12
N THR A 52 -6.75 -19.01 5.87
CA THR A 52 -8.21 -18.98 5.96
C THR A 52 -8.67 -17.83 6.85
N SER A 53 -9.46 -16.92 6.29
CA SER A 53 -10.05 -15.82 7.03
C SER A 53 -11.30 -16.27 7.81
N PHE A 54 -11.86 -15.35 8.58
CA PHE A 54 -12.97 -15.58 9.52
C PHE A 54 -14.25 -16.14 8.89
N ASP A 55 -14.46 -15.92 7.60
CA ASP A 55 -15.64 -16.34 6.84
C ASP A 55 -15.35 -17.49 5.85
N GLY A 56 -14.17 -18.08 5.96
CA GLY A 56 -13.72 -19.17 5.08
C GLY A 56 -13.04 -18.68 3.79
N THR A 57 -12.88 -17.36 3.59
CA THR A 57 -12.14 -16.83 2.44
C THR A 57 -10.67 -17.24 2.53
N GLU A 58 -10.14 -17.87 1.51
CA GLU A 58 -8.73 -18.22 1.41
C GLU A 58 -7.91 -17.06 0.88
N LEU A 59 -6.90 -16.63 1.62
CA LEU A 59 -6.01 -15.53 1.29
C LEU A 59 -4.67 -16.06 0.82
N ALA A 60 -4.25 -15.70 -0.38
CA ALA A 60 -2.94 -16.04 -0.90
C ALA A 60 -1.86 -15.21 -0.19
N VAL A 61 -0.84 -15.89 0.34
CA VAL A 61 0.25 -15.28 1.10
C VAL A 61 1.58 -15.85 0.64
N CYS A 62 2.54 -14.96 0.37
CA CYS A 62 3.92 -15.31 0.04
C CYS A 62 4.88 -14.60 0.96
N ALA A 63 6.11 -15.13 1.09
CA ALA A 63 7.14 -14.51 1.89
C ALA A 63 8.53 -14.68 1.30
N ALA A 64 9.45 -13.78 1.69
CA ALA A 64 10.88 -13.89 1.45
C ALA A 64 11.67 -13.42 2.67
N GLY A 65 12.96 -13.76 2.72
CA GLY A 65 13.86 -13.43 3.81
C GLY A 65 13.92 -14.49 4.90
N PRO A 66 14.80 -14.32 5.91
CA PRO A 66 15.01 -15.31 6.95
C PRO A 66 13.72 -15.62 7.73
N ALA A 67 13.42 -16.89 7.96
CA ALA A 67 12.18 -17.32 8.59
C ALA A 67 12.02 -16.83 10.03
N ASP A 68 13.12 -16.56 10.71
CA ASP A 68 13.21 -16.07 12.09
C ASP A 68 13.34 -14.54 12.19
N ALA A 69 13.51 -13.83 11.06
CA ALA A 69 13.55 -12.39 11.05
C ALA A 69 12.18 -11.76 11.42
N PRO A 70 12.17 -10.52 11.95
CA PRO A 70 10.93 -9.80 12.20
C PRO A 70 10.10 -9.61 10.92
N VAL A 71 8.78 -9.65 11.08
CA VAL A 71 7.85 -9.59 9.93
C VAL A 71 7.57 -8.16 9.50
N VAL A 72 7.60 -7.94 8.17
CA VAL A 72 7.03 -6.77 7.51
C VAL A 72 5.92 -7.27 6.59
N LEU A 73 4.66 -7.01 6.94
CA LEU A 73 3.48 -7.44 6.19
C LEU A 73 3.01 -6.33 5.25
N PHE A 74 2.94 -6.63 3.96
CA PHE A 74 2.53 -5.72 2.90
C PHE A 74 1.09 -5.98 2.43
N VAL A 75 0.28 -4.92 2.38
CA VAL A 75 -1.14 -4.95 1.99
C VAL A 75 -1.35 -3.98 0.83
N HIS A 76 -1.67 -4.50 -0.35
CA HIS A 76 -1.79 -3.70 -1.59
C HIS A 76 -3.09 -2.87 -1.66
N GLY A 77 -3.18 -1.99 -2.66
CA GLY A 77 -4.33 -1.12 -2.91
C GLY A 77 -5.45 -1.79 -3.74
N PHE A 78 -6.49 -1.00 -3.99
CA PHE A 78 -7.64 -1.37 -4.81
C PHE A 78 -7.22 -1.75 -6.24
N SER A 79 -7.82 -2.81 -6.79
CA SER A 79 -7.56 -3.36 -8.13
C SER A 79 -6.11 -3.76 -8.43
N LEU A 80 -5.27 -3.86 -7.41
CA LEU A 80 -3.89 -4.32 -7.48
C LEU A 80 -3.79 -5.77 -6.96
N ASP A 81 -2.56 -6.28 -6.90
CA ASP A 81 -2.20 -7.52 -6.23
C ASP A 81 -0.81 -7.40 -5.57
N MET A 82 -0.33 -8.48 -4.95
CA MET A 82 0.93 -8.48 -4.22
C MET A 82 2.16 -8.19 -5.08
N THR A 83 2.08 -8.31 -6.41
CA THR A 83 3.20 -8.00 -7.32
C THR A 83 3.59 -6.52 -7.29
N THR A 84 2.70 -5.63 -6.84
CA THR A 84 3.02 -4.22 -6.65
C THR A 84 4.12 -3.95 -5.62
N TRP A 85 4.45 -4.95 -4.81
CA TRP A 85 5.50 -4.90 -3.79
C TRP A 85 6.83 -5.55 -4.23
N HIS A 86 7.01 -5.76 -5.54
CA HIS A 86 8.18 -6.42 -6.11
C HIS A 86 9.51 -5.81 -5.61
N GLU A 87 9.67 -4.51 -5.75
CA GLU A 87 10.88 -3.80 -5.35
C GLU A 87 11.09 -3.78 -3.83
N GLN A 88 9.98 -3.84 -3.06
CA GLN A 88 10.04 -3.82 -1.61
C GLN A 88 10.51 -5.15 -1.05
N TRP A 89 9.94 -6.27 -1.54
CA TRP A 89 10.34 -7.56 -1.01
C TRP A 89 11.76 -7.95 -1.44
N LEU A 90 12.19 -7.59 -2.67
CA LEU A 90 13.55 -7.84 -3.12
C LEU A 90 14.59 -7.16 -2.24
N ASP A 91 14.35 -5.91 -1.87
CA ASP A 91 15.31 -5.13 -1.10
C ASP A 91 15.23 -5.41 0.42
N LEU A 92 14.02 -5.48 0.97
CA LEU A 92 13.82 -5.56 2.43
C LEU A 92 13.95 -6.98 2.98
N SER A 93 13.86 -8.01 2.14
CA SER A 93 14.02 -9.41 2.57
C SER A 93 15.44 -9.78 3.02
N VAL A 94 16.40 -8.89 2.84
CA VAL A 94 17.75 -9.04 3.40
C VAL A 94 17.73 -8.97 4.92
N ASP A 95 16.90 -8.07 5.48
CA ASP A 95 16.87 -7.77 6.91
C ASP A 95 15.63 -8.32 7.60
N PHE A 96 14.53 -8.48 6.86
CA PHE A 96 13.21 -8.80 7.40
C PHE A 96 12.58 -10.01 6.72
N ARG A 97 11.66 -10.66 7.42
CA ARG A 97 10.72 -11.58 6.80
C ARG A 97 9.62 -10.77 6.13
N THR A 98 9.76 -10.46 4.86
CA THR A 98 8.73 -9.79 4.07
C THR A 98 7.60 -10.74 3.78
N VAL A 99 6.39 -10.38 4.16
CA VAL A 99 5.15 -11.15 3.93
C VAL A 99 4.23 -10.32 3.05
N LEU A 100 3.81 -10.85 1.94
CA LEU A 100 2.91 -10.23 0.99
C LEU A 100 1.60 -11.01 0.95
N MET A 101 0.47 -10.30 0.97
CA MET A 101 -0.85 -10.91 0.83
C MET A 101 -1.63 -10.32 -0.34
N ASP A 102 -2.38 -11.14 -1.04
CA ASP A 102 -3.48 -10.65 -1.87
C ASP A 102 -4.72 -10.45 -1.01
N GLN A 103 -5.35 -9.29 -1.10
CA GLN A 103 -6.61 -9.04 -0.40
C GLN A 103 -7.75 -9.88 -0.98
N ARG A 104 -8.80 -10.14 -0.19
CA ARG A 104 -9.99 -10.87 -0.66
C ARG A 104 -10.50 -10.34 -1.99
N GLY A 105 -10.81 -11.24 -2.91
CA GLY A 105 -11.29 -10.93 -4.26
C GLY A 105 -10.23 -10.43 -5.24
N HIS A 106 -8.98 -10.23 -4.81
CA HIS A 106 -7.86 -9.75 -5.63
C HIS A 106 -6.81 -10.84 -5.85
N GLY A 107 -6.01 -10.66 -6.90
CA GLY A 107 -4.87 -11.52 -7.22
C GLY A 107 -5.20 -13.01 -7.22
N ARG A 108 -4.51 -13.77 -6.37
CA ARG A 108 -4.67 -15.22 -6.18
C ARG A 108 -5.57 -15.58 -4.99
N SER A 109 -6.03 -14.59 -4.21
CA SER A 109 -6.95 -14.81 -3.10
C SER A 109 -8.33 -15.20 -3.57
N GLY A 110 -9.02 -15.99 -2.73
CA GLY A 110 -10.38 -16.43 -2.95
C GLY A 110 -11.37 -15.26 -3.05
N ARG A 111 -12.49 -15.50 -3.73
CA ARG A 111 -13.64 -14.60 -3.70
C ARG A 111 -14.20 -14.54 -2.29
N ALA A 112 -14.53 -13.34 -1.85
CA ALA A 112 -15.18 -13.14 -0.57
C ALA A 112 -16.52 -13.92 -0.53
N ALA A 113 -16.76 -14.59 0.59
CA ALA A 113 -18.06 -15.20 0.83
C ALA A 113 -19.16 -14.11 0.74
N HIS A 114 -20.23 -14.40 0.03
CA HIS A 114 -21.33 -13.46 -0.21
C HIS A 114 -20.94 -12.11 -0.86
N GLY A 115 -19.76 -12.03 -1.50
CA GLY A 115 -19.29 -10.79 -2.17
C GLY A 115 -18.88 -9.68 -1.20
N ASP A 116 -18.60 -9.98 0.07
CA ASP A 116 -18.22 -8.97 1.07
C ASP A 116 -16.79 -8.45 0.85
N LEU A 117 -16.69 -7.29 0.21
CA LEU A 117 -15.46 -6.53 -0.02
C LEU A 117 -15.36 -5.29 0.89
N SER A 118 -16.03 -5.29 2.04
CA SER A 118 -15.96 -4.20 3.00
C SER A 118 -14.57 -4.06 3.61
N LEU A 119 -14.17 -2.83 3.93
CA LEU A 119 -12.94 -2.55 4.67
C LEU A 119 -12.90 -3.24 6.03
N ARG A 120 -14.07 -3.43 6.64
CA ARG A 120 -14.21 -4.19 7.88
C ARG A 120 -13.73 -5.63 7.71
N SER A 121 -14.16 -6.31 6.68
CA SER A 121 -13.74 -7.69 6.39
C SER A 121 -12.27 -7.77 5.97
N MET A 122 -11.78 -6.80 5.19
CA MET A 122 -10.36 -6.70 4.86
C MET A 122 -9.48 -6.47 6.10
N GLY A 123 -9.95 -5.69 7.09
CA GLY A 123 -9.25 -5.54 8.38
C GLY A 123 -9.13 -6.85 9.16
N ARG A 124 -10.14 -7.71 9.10
CA ARG A 124 -10.09 -9.07 9.70
C ARG A 124 -9.13 -9.98 8.94
N ASP A 125 -9.02 -9.82 7.62
CA ASP A 125 -8.04 -10.54 6.80
C ASP A 125 -6.61 -10.18 7.19
N VAL A 126 -6.32 -8.89 7.33
CA VAL A 126 -5.01 -8.40 7.80
C VAL A 126 -4.66 -9.01 9.15
N ALA A 127 -5.61 -9.03 10.09
CA ALA A 127 -5.40 -9.64 11.39
C ALA A 127 -5.16 -11.16 11.29
N ALA A 128 -5.89 -11.88 10.44
CA ALA A 128 -5.71 -13.31 10.24
C ALA A 128 -4.34 -13.66 9.66
N VAL A 129 -3.88 -12.90 8.64
CA VAL A 129 -2.55 -13.09 8.07
C VAL A 129 -1.45 -12.74 9.07
N LEU A 130 -1.61 -11.67 9.85
CA LEU A 130 -0.67 -11.32 10.92
C LEU A 130 -0.58 -12.43 11.97
N ASP A 131 -1.72 -12.94 12.45
CA ASP A 131 -1.76 -14.03 13.44
C ASP A 131 -1.06 -15.30 12.90
N ALA A 132 -1.24 -15.63 11.61
CA ALA A 132 -0.64 -16.79 10.96
C ALA A 132 0.88 -16.65 10.72
N THR A 133 1.37 -15.43 10.47
CA THR A 133 2.73 -15.23 9.95
C THR A 133 3.72 -14.63 10.96
N ALA A 134 3.25 -13.81 11.90
CA ALA A 134 4.13 -13.14 12.86
C ALA A 134 4.61 -14.06 14.00
N SER A 135 3.95 -15.20 14.23
CA SER A 135 4.35 -16.17 15.26
C SER A 135 4.59 -15.55 16.66
N GLY A 136 3.79 -14.54 17.02
CA GLY A 136 3.90 -13.81 18.29
C GLY A 136 5.03 -12.77 18.37
N ARG A 137 5.80 -12.56 17.31
CA ARG A 137 6.82 -11.50 17.20
C ARG A 137 6.19 -10.18 16.77
N PRO A 138 6.76 -9.03 17.18
CA PRO A 138 6.33 -7.74 16.67
C PRO A 138 6.52 -7.64 15.15
N ALA A 139 5.53 -7.08 14.45
CA ALA A 139 5.54 -6.88 13.03
C ALA A 139 5.33 -5.42 12.66
N LEU A 140 5.84 -5.01 11.49
CA LEU A 140 5.47 -3.77 10.83
C LEU A 140 4.37 -4.06 9.80
N LEU A 141 3.30 -3.27 9.79
CA LEU A 141 2.30 -3.34 8.73
C LEU A 141 2.53 -2.19 7.73
N VAL A 142 2.62 -2.52 6.46
CA VAL A 142 2.78 -1.56 5.36
C VAL A 142 1.59 -1.69 4.43
N GLY A 143 0.78 -0.63 4.34
CA GLY A 143 -0.42 -0.64 3.50
C GLY A 143 -0.42 0.49 2.48
N HIS A 144 -0.86 0.17 1.27
CA HIS A 144 -1.08 1.15 0.21
C HIS A 144 -2.57 1.38 -0.03
N SER A 145 -3.00 2.64 -0.05
CA SER A 145 -4.36 3.05 -0.41
C SER A 145 -5.42 2.23 0.37
N MET A 146 -6.26 1.42 -0.28
CA MET A 146 -7.20 0.52 0.36
C MET A 146 -6.55 -0.41 1.40
N GLY A 147 -5.31 -0.87 1.17
CA GLY A 147 -4.56 -1.67 2.13
C GLY A 147 -4.22 -0.92 3.42
N ALA A 148 -3.92 0.37 3.32
CA ALA A 148 -3.74 1.22 4.51
C ALA A 148 -5.06 1.39 5.28
N MET A 149 -6.18 1.51 4.56
CA MET A 149 -7.51 1.56 5.17
C MET A 149 -7.89 0.23 5.84
N ALA A 150 -7.51 -0.91 5.25
CA ALA A 150 -7.68 -2.22 5.86
C ALA A 150 -6.86 -2.36 7.16
N ILE A 151 -5.64 -1.81 7.22
CA ILE A 151 -4.84 -1.75 8.46
C ILE A 151 -5.54 -0.91 9.54
N MET A 152 -6.09 0.25 9.19
CA MET A 152 -6.88 1.06 10.13
C MET A 152 -8.13 0.32 10.60
N ALA A 153 -8.82 -0.39 9.72
CA ALA A 153 -9.96 -1.24 10.08
C ALA A 153 -9.57 -2.41 10.99
N ALA A 154 -8.37 -2.98 10.83
CA ALA A 154 -7.83 -3.97 11.75
C ALA A 154 -7.58 -3.36 13.15
N ALA A 155 -7.04 -2.13 13.22
CA ALA A 155 -6.83 -1.44 14.49
C ALA A 155 -8.14 -1.14 15.22
N GLU A 156 -9.21 -0.85 14.50
CA GLU A 156 -10.53 -0.65 15.10
C GLU A 156 -11.08 -1.94 15.72
N GLN A 157 -10.96 -3.06 15.00
CA GLN A 157 -11.58 -4.32 15.37
C GLN A 157 -10.75 -5.16 16.34
N ARG A 158 -9.44 -5.04 16.27
CA ARG A 158 -8.45 -5.80 17.03
C ARG A 158 -7.40 -4.85 17.64
N PRO A 159 -7.84 -3.82 18.41
CA PRO A 159 -6.92 -2.81 18.96
C PRO A 159 -5.84 -3.40 19.86
N GLU A 160 -6.07 -4.58 20.45
CA GLU A 160 -5.10 -5.30 21.28
C GLU A 160 -3.89 -5.82 20.51
N LEU A 161 -3.96 -5.92 19.17
CA LEU A 161 -2.80 -6.30 18.35
C LEU A 161 -1.79 -5.16 18.26
N PHE A 162 -2.27 -3.90 18.31
CA PHE A 162 -1.44 -2.71 18.12
C PHE A 162 -0.72 -2.36 19.43
N GLY A 163 0.60 -2.50 19.43
CA GLY A 163 1.49 -2.43 20.58
C GLY A 163 1.89 -3.79 21.15
N ARG A 164 1.16 -4.88 20.81
CA ARG A 164 1.55 -6.24 21.20
C ARG A 164 2.20 -7.02 20.06
N SER A 165 1.52 -7.12 18.92
CA SER A 165 1.95 -7.85 17.72
C SER A 165 2.31 -6.91 16.57
N VAL A 166 1.75 -5.71 16.54
CA VAL A 166 2.08 -4.64 15.60
C VAL A 166 2.93 -3.61 16.34
N ALA A 167 4.18 -3.46 15.91
CA ALA A 167 5.13 -2.49 16.47
C ALA A 167 5.00 -1.10 15.84
N GLY A 168 4.51 -1.02 14.60
CA GLY A 168 4.32 0.21 13.86
C GLY A 168 3.57 0.01 12.56
N VAL A 169 3.18 1.11 11.92
CA VAL A 169 2.48 1.08 10.62
C VAL A 169 3.08 2.08 9.64
N VAL A 170 3.09 1.73 8.35
CA VAL A 170 3.39 2.62 7.23
C VAL A 170 2.15 2.69 6.34
N LEU A 171 1.55 3.86 6.23
CA LEU A 171 0.31 4.11 5.50
C LEU A 171 0.62 4.96 4.26
N ILE A 172 0.57 4.35 3.08
CA ILE A 172 1.02 4.94 1.82
C ILE A 172 -0.21 5.31 0.98
N GLY A 173 -0.29 6.55 0.51
CA GLY A 173 -1.40 7.00 -0.34
C GLY A 173 -2.76 6.76 0.33
N ALA A 174 -2.90 7.14 1.60
CA ALA A 174 -4.06 6.84 2.41
C ALA A 174 -4.86 8.09 2.77
N SER A 175 -6.15 7.89 3.04
CA SER A 175 -7.05 8.90 3.61
C SER A 175 -7.86 8.28 4.73
N SER A 176 -8.24 9.09 5.72
CA SER A 176 -9.18 8.68 6.77
C SER A 176 -10.64 8.80 6.37
N SER A 177 -10.95 9.57 5.33
CA SER A 177 -12.33 9.81 4.87
C SER A 177 -12.37 10.33 3.44
N ASP A 178 -13.53 10.17 2.81
CA ASP A 178 -13.97 10.93 1.62
C ASP A 178 -12.97 10.97 0.44
N LEU A 179 -12.69 9.80 -0.16
CA LEU A 179 -11.87 9.69 -1.37
C LEU A 179 -12.33 10.62 -2.50
N LEU A 180 -13.65 10.86 -2.60
CA LEU A 180 -14.19 11.76 -3.61
C LEU A 180 -13.77 13.21 -3.38
N ARG A 181 -13.59 13.62 -2.13
CA ARG A 181 -13.13 14.97 -1.78
C ARG A 181 -11.67 15.18 -2.19
N GLY A 182 -10.84 14.15 -2.03
CA GLY A 182 -9.46 14.17 -2.50
C GLY A 182 -9.35 14.27 -4.01
N ALA A 183 -10.06 13.40 -4.74
CA ALA A 183 -9.98 13.30 -6.20
C ALA A 183 -10.66 14.47 -6.95
N MET A 184 -11.69 15.11 -6.39
CA MET A 184 -12.53 16.10 -7.05
C MET A 184 -12.61 17.46 -6.34
N GLY A 185 -11.95 17.63 -5.18
CA GLY A 185 -11.94 18.87 -4.41
C GLY A 185 -13.34 19.35 -4.00
N SER A 186 -13.50 20.67 -3.88
CA SER A 186 -14.77 21.31 -3.49
C SER A 186 -15.94 21.11 -4.47
N ILE A 187 -15.70 20.55 -5.67
CA ILE A 187 -16.75 20.18 -6.61
C ILE A 187 -17.57 18.98 -6.09
N THR A 188 -16.99 18.15 -5.21
CA THR A 188 -17.64 16.95 -4.65
C THR A 188 -18.95 17.29 -3.96
N ASP A 189 -19.00 18.35 -3.16
CA ASP A 189 -20.19 18.74 -2.40
C ASP A 189 -21.34 19.17 -3.32
N LEU A 190 -21.02 19.68 -4.50
CA LEU A 190 -22.01 20.07 -5.52
C LEU A 190 -22.53 18.87 -6.32
N VAL A 191 -21.67 17.85 -6.53
CA VAL A 191 -21.95 16.68 -7.39
C VAL A 191 -22.51 15.52 -6.58
N ARG A 192 -22.10 15.35 -5.32
CA ARG A 192 -22.48 14.25 -4.42
C ARG A 192 -24.00 13.97 -4.37
N PRO A 193 -24.89 14.98 -4.21
CA PRO A 193 -26.32 14.75 -4.23
C PRO A 193 -26.87 14.22 -5.56
N ARG A 194 -26.08 14.35 -6.64
CA ARG A 194 -26.46 13.95 -8.01
C ARG A 194 -25.88 12.61 -8.45
N LEU A 195 -24.96 12.04 -7.67
CA LEU A 195 -24.31 10.76 -7.99
C LEU A 195 -25.22 9.53 -7.78
N GLY A 196 -26.33 9.69 -7.08
CA GLY A 196 -27.21 8.57 -6.70
C GLY A 196 -26.58 7.70 -5.60
N SER A 197 -27.00 6.44 -5.50
CA SER A 197 -26.38 5.51 -4.55
C SER A 197 -24.93 5.21 -4.96
N PHE A 198 -24.07 4.95 -3.97
CA PHE A 198 -22.65 4.59 -4.21
C PHE A 198 -22.52 3.39 -5.15
N GLY A 199 -23.32 2.36 -4.98
CA GLY A 199 -23.35 1.22 -5.88
C GLY A 199 -23.74 1.56 -7.33
N ALA A 200 -24.67 2.51 -7.57
CA ALA A 200 -24.98 2.98 -8.92
C ALA A 200 -23.80 3.72 -9.54
N THR A 201 -23.09 4.52 -8.75
CA THR A 201 -21.89 5.23 -9.17
C THR A 201 -20.76 4.26 -9.49
N ALA A 202 -20.48 3.28 -8.62
CA ALA A 202 -19.49 2.23 -8.85
C ALA A 202 -19.76 1.45 -10.15
N ARG A 203 -21.03 1.08 -10.42
CA ARG A 203 -21.40 0.45 -11.71
C ARG A 203 -21.20 1.33 -12.94
N ARG A 204 -21.32 2.66 -12.79
CA ARG A 204 -21.00 3.61 -13.89
C ARG A 204 -19.49 3.69 -14.11
N VAL A 205 -18.71 3.73 -13.04
CA VAL A 205 -17.24 3.71 -13.10
C VAL A 205 -16.75 2.42 -13.74
N ASP A 206 -17.28 1.25 -13.35
CA ASP A 206 -16.91 -0.03 -13.97
C ASP A 206 -17.26 -0.08 -15.47
N ARG A 207 -18.39 0.47 -15.89
CA ARG A 207 -18.72 0.58 -17.33
C ARG A 207 -17.73 1.47 -18.08
N LEU A 208 -17.33 2.62 -17.48
CA LEU A 208 -16.33 3.50 -18.06
C LEU A 208 -14.96 2.81 -18.11
N ARG A 209 -14.55 2.12 -17.05
CA ARG A 209 -13.35 1.30 -17.03
C ARG A 209 -13.33 0.31 -18.20
N ARG A 210 -14.39 -0.50 -18.36
CA ARG A 210 -14.48 -1.46 -19.48
C ARG A 210 -14.37 -0.80 -20.83
N ALA A 211 -14.94 0.39 -21.02
CA ALA A 211 -14.78 1.15 -22.26
C ALA A 211 -13.33 1.63 -22.47
N ILE A 212 -12.64 2.05 -21.39
CA ILE A 212 -11.23 2.44 -21.44
C ILE A 212 -10.37 1.20 -21.72
N LEU A 213 -10.61 0.07 -21.06
CA LEU A 213 -9.87 -1.17 -21.28
C LEU A 213 -10.08 -1.75 -22.69
N ALA A 214 -11.23 -1.53 -23.31
CA ALA A 214 -11.49 -1.87 -24.71
C ALA A 214 -10.83 -0.91 -25.72
N SER A 215 -10.24 0.19 -25.26
CA SER A 215 -9.56 1.17 -26.11
C SER A 215 -8.13 0.74 -26.46
N PRO A 216 -7.48 1.40 -27.44
CA PRO A 216 -6.09 1.13 -27.77
C PRO A 216 -5.16 1.25 -26.53
N ALA A 217 -4.09 0.45 -26.49
CA ALA A 217 -3.16 0.36 -25.34
C ALA A 217 -2.59 1.74 -24.92
N ASP A 218 -2.27 2.60 -25.88
CA ASP A 218 -1.75 3.93 -25.60
C ASP A 218 -2.73 4.82 -24.85
N LEU A 219 -4.03 4.71 -25.15
CA LEU A 219 -5.05 5.46 -24.43
C LEU A 219 -5.25 4.93 -23.02
N ARG A 220 -5.24 3.61 -22.83
CA ARG A 220 -5.29 2.99 -21.49
C ARG A 220 -4.13 3.43 -20.62
N GLY A 221 -2.90 3.31 -21.14
CA GLY A 221 -1.69 3.77 -20.46
C GLY A 221 -1.72 5.26 -20.12
N ALA A 222 -2.22 6.10 -21.05
CA ALA A 222 -2.34 7.53 -20.82
C ALA A 222 -3.34 7.87 -19.69
N VAL A 223 -4.48 7.19 -19.62
CA VAL A 223 -5.47 7.38 -18.55
C VAL A 223 -4.90 6.97 -17.20
N VAL A 224 -4.30 5.78 -17.10
CA VAL A 224 -3.70 5.29 -15.86
C VAL A 224 -2.55 6.21 -15.43
N ARG A 225 -1.66 6.59 -16.34
CA ARG A 225 -0.58 7.53 -16.06
C ARG A 225 -1.10 8.85 -15.50
N LEU A 226 -2.12 9.43 -16.13
CA LEU A 226 -2.68 10.71 -15.70
C LEU A 226 -3.31 10.66 -14.31
N THR A 227 -3.93 9.53 -13.95
CA THR A 227 -4.71 9.42 -12.73
C THR A 227 -3.89 8.88 -11.55
N GLN A 228 -2.92 7.97 -11.80
CA GLN A 228 -2.24 7.22 -10.76
C GLN A 228 -0.78 7.63 -10.55
N PHE A 229 -0.15 8.27 -11.53
CA PHE A 229 1.29 8.46 -11.54
C PHE A 229 1.73 9.92 -11.54
N GLY A 230 2.93 10.16 -11.06
CA GLY A 230 3.66 11.41 -11.24
C GLY A 230 4.13 11.61 -12.68
N PRO A 231 4.72 12.79 -12.99
CA PRO A 231 5.05 13.17 -14.38
C PRO A 231 6.09 12.25 -15.03
N ASP A 232 7.02 11.72 -14.24
CA ASP A 232 8.20 10.99 -14.73
C ASP A 232 8.17 9.48 -14.44
N ALA A 233 6.96 8.92 -14.19
CA ALA A 233 6.82 7.49 -13.94
C ALA A 233 7.30 6.66 -15.15
N PRO A 234 8.12 5.61 -14.94
CA PRO A 234 8.57 4.71 -15.99
C PRO A 234 7.39 4.03 -16.71
N GLN A 235 7.52 3.76 -18.02
CA GLN A 235 6.40 3.19 -18.79
C GLN A 235 6.05 1.77 -18.33
N HIS A 236 7.04 0.95 -18.00
CA HIS A 236 6.83 -0.42 -17.56
C HIS A 236 5.99 -0.53 -16.27
N VAL A 237 6.13 0.41 -15.32
CA VAL A 237 5.28 0.40 -14.12
C VAL A 237 3.85 0.83 -14.43
N VAL A 238 3.66 1.74 -15.39
CA VAL A 238 2.33 2.12 -15.88
C VAL A 238 1.65 0.93 -16.56
N ASP A 239 2.37 0.22 -17.44
CA ASP A 239 1.88 -0.96 -18.15
C ASP A 239 1.53 -2.09 -17.17
N HIS A 240 2.32 -2.26 -16.09
CA HIS A 240 2.00 -3.19 -15.02
C HIS A 240 0.67 -2.87 -14.33
N VAL A 241 0.44 -1.63 -13.92
CA VAL A 241 -0.82 -1.21 -13.27
C VAL A 241 -2.01 -1.33 -14.23
N VAL A 242 -1.83 -1.04 -15.54
CA VAL A 242 -2.85 -1.32 -16.56
C VAL A 242 -3.21 -2.80 -16.58
N HIS A 243 -2.19 -3.68 -16.60
CA HIS A 243 -2.39 -5.12 -16.60
C HIS A 243 -3.15 -5.60 -15.35
N LEU A 244 -2.81 -5.10 -14.16
CA LEU A 244 -3.52 -5.43 -12.93
C LEU A 244 -4.99 -4.98 -12.96
N ALA A 245 -5.25 -3.76 -13.43
CA ALA A 245 -6.60 -3.23 -13.56
C ALA A 245 -7.47 -4.02 -14.58
N GLU A 246 -6.84 -4.61 -15.61
CA GLU A 246 -7.51 -5.50 -16.56
C GLU A 246 -7.92 -6.83 -15.92
N ARG A 247 -7.09 -7.37 -15.04
CA ARG A 247 -7.31 -8.66 -14.36
C ARG A 247 -8.30 -8.56 -13.20
N ALA A 248 -8.43 -7.39 -12.59
CA ALA A 248 -9.36 -7.18 -11.49
C ALA A 248 -10.80 -7.44 -11.93
N SER A 249 -11.53 -8.24 -11.14
CA SER A 249 -12.89 -8.66 -11.46
C SER A 249 -13.89 -7.50 -11.44
N SER A 250 -15.02 -7.66 -12.13
CA SER A 250 -16.10 -6.65 -12.07
C SER A 250 -16.65 -6.49 -10.65
N ASP A 251 -16.63 -7.52 -9.81
CA ASP A 251 -17.09 -7.46 -8.43
C ASP A 251 -16.18 -6.51 -7.61
N VAL A 252 -14.85 -6.60 -7.80
CA VAL A 252 -13.90 -5.65 -7.21
C VAL A 252 -14.24 -4.22 -7.63
N TRP A 253 -14.49 -4.00 -8.92
CA TRP A 253 -14.78 -2.67 -9.44
C TRP A 253 -16.17 -2.12 -9.07
N THR A 254 -17.12 -2.95 -8.71
CA THR A 254 -18.45 -2.51 -8.26
C THR A 254 -18.54 -2.44 -6.74
N ASP A 255 -18.29 -3.53 -6.07
CA ASP A 255 -18.53 -3.66 -4.63
C ASP A 255 -17.34 -3.13 -3.81
N GLY A 256 -16.10 -3.40 -4.25
CA GLY A 256 -14.90 -2.84 -3.62
C GLY A 256 -14.82 -1.31 -3.76
N LEU A 257 -15.15 -0.78 -4.95
CA LEU A 257 -15.20 0.67 -5.13
C LEU A 257 -16.34 1.31 -4.33
N ALA A 258 -17.51 0.65 -4.25
CA ALA A 258 -18.61 1.13 -3.42
C ALA A 258 -18.21 1.21 -1.94
N ALA A 259 -17.53 0.18 -1.43
CA ALA A 259 -17.01 0.15 -0.06
C ALA A 259 -16.01 1.29 0.21
N LEU A 260 -15.14 1.59 -0.77
CA LEU A 260 -14.21 2.73 -0.68
C LEU A 260 -14.94 4.09 -0.70
N MET A 261 -16.01 4.22 -1.49
CA MET A 261 -16.80 5.47 -1.56
C MET A 261 -17.65 5.71 -0.31
N GLU A 262 -18.02 4.65 0.41
CA GLU A 262 -18.75 4.70 1.68
C GLU A 262 -17.84 4.87 2.90
N MET A 263 -16.52 4.83 2.68
CA MET A 263 -15.52 4.80 3.74
C MET A 263 -15.56 6.04 4.63
N ASP A 264 -15.57 5.81 5.93
CA ASP A 264 -15.22 6.79 6.97
C ASP A 264 -14.39 6.07 8.05
N MET A 265 -13.08 6.30 8.04
CA MET A 265 -12.14 5.69 8.98
C MET A 265 -11.71 6.62 10.10
N ARG A 266 -12.31 7.82 10.22
CA ARG A 266 -11.96 8.81 11.26
C ARG A 266 -12.12 8.25 12.66
N HIS A 267 -13.05 7.34 12.87
CA HIS A 267 -13.24 6.64 14.14
C HIS A 267 -12.22 5.52 14.40
N ALA A 268 -11.58 4.99 13.36
CA ALA A 268 -10.55 3.96 13.45
C ALA A 268 -9.14 4.55 13.70
N VAL A 269 -8.86 5.74 13.15
CA VAL A 269 -7.54 6.39 13.25
C VAL A 269 -7.03 6.48 14.70
N PRO A 270 -7.81 6.90 15.72
CA PRO A 270 -7.34 6.96 17.11
C PRO A 270 -7.09 5.58 17.74
N ARG A 271 -7.43 4.49 17.07
CA ARG A 271 -7.15 3.10 17.51
C ARG A 271 -5.77 2.61 17.08
N VAL A 272 -5.14 3.29 16.13
CA VAL A 272 -3.75 3.04 15.74
C VAL A 272 -2.84 3.68 16.79
N LYS A 273 -2.58 2.94 17.88
CA LYS A 273 -1.80 3.41 19.05
C LYS A 273 -0.35 2.91 18.99
N VAL A 274 0.24 2.95 17.80
CA VAL A 274 1.65 2.58 17.58
C VAL A 274 2.28 3.66 16.72
N PRO A 275 3.61 3.80 16.73
CA PRO A 275 4.32 4.70 15.82
C PRO A 275 3.86 4.49 14.37
N ALA A 276 3.69 5.59 13.64
CA ALA A 276 3.18 5.57 12.28
C ALA A 276 4.03 6.44 11.34
N VAL A 277 4.15 6.01 10.08
CA VAL A 277 4.63 6.84 8.99
C VAL A 277 3.52 6.95 7.96
N VAL A 278 3.09 8.16 7.64
CA VAL A 278 2.18 8.44 6.55
C VAL A 278 3.01 8.89 5.36
N VAL A 279 2.91 8.16 4.25
CA VAL A 279 3.66 8.44 3.02
C VAL A 279 2.70 8.86 1.93
N VAL A 280 3.05 9.90 1.19
CA VAL A 280 2.26 10.37 0.04
C VAL A 280 3.19 10.84 -1.08
N GLY A 281 2.81 10.58 -2.33
CA GLY A 281 3.49 11.19 -3.48
C GLY A 281 3.07 12.66 -3.63
N GLU A 282 4.02 13.53 -4.00
CA GLU A 282 3.78 14.95 -4.22
C GLU A 282 2.65 15.23 -5.23
N HIS A 283 2.54 14.36 -6.24
CA HIS A 283 1.56 14.46 -7.32
C HIS A 283 0.39 13.48 -7.19
N ASP A 284 0.16 12.91 -6.00
CA ASP A 284 -0.98 12.01 -5.77
C ASP A 284 -2.31 12.75 -5.99
N ARG A 285 -3.07 12.28 -6.98
CA ARG A 285 -4.38 12.83 -7.35
C ARG A 285 -5.55 12.00 -6.82
N VAL A 286 -5.27 10.80 -6.30
CA VAL A 286 -6.28 9.91 -5.72
C VAL A 286 -6.47 10.24 -4.25
N THR A 287 -5.38 10.25 -3.48
CA THR A 287 -5.31 10.66 -2.08
C THR A 287 -4.29 11.78 -1.94
N PRO A 288 -4.67 13.02 -2.22
CA PRO A 288 -3.71 14.11 -2.35
C PRO A 288 -3.00 14.42 -1.02
N PRO A 289 -1.84 15.12 -1.06
CA PRO A 289 -1.05 15.45 0.13
C PRO A 289 -1.86 16.07 1.27
N ALA A 290 -2.92 16.80 0.97
CA ALA A 290 -3.82 17.37 1.99
C ALA A 290 -4.50 16.27 2.85
N ALA A 291 -4.90 15.15 2.23
CA ALA A 291 -5.49 14.03 2.96
C ALA A 291 -4.46 13.31 3.84
N ALA A 292 -3.22 13.20 3.38
CA ALA A 292 -2.12 12.63 4.16
C ALA A 292 -1.74 13.52 5.35
N ILE A 293 -1.75 14.84 5.18
CA ILE A 293 -1.54 15.82 6.27
C ILE A 293 -2.64 15.67 7.34
N GLU A 294 -3.92 15.58 6.91
CA GLU A 294 -5.06 15.37 7.82
C GLU A 294 -4.90 14.05 8.58
N LEU A 295 -4.58 12.96 7.87
CA LEU A 295 -4.39 11.64 8.47
C LEU A 295 -3.24 11.64 9.48
N ALA A 296 -2.08 12.19 9.12
CA ALA A 296 -0.92 12.27 10.00
C ALA A 296 -1.21 13.13 11.25
N GLY A 297 -1.96 14.22 11.10
CA GLY A 297 -2.37 15.06 12.22
C GLY A 297 -3.39 14.40 13.16
N ALA A 298 -4.12 13.40 12.69
CA ALA A 298 -5.11 12.66 13.48
C ALA A 298 -4.53 11.41 14.17
N LEU A 299 -3.37 10.92 13.74
CA LEU A 299 -2.67 9.79 14.35
C LEU A 299 -1.85 10.26 15.56
N PRO A 300 -1.82 9.51 16.68
CA PRO A 300 -1.15 9.93 17.92
C PRO A 300 0.36 10.17 17.77
N GLU A 301 1.04 9.34 16.99
CA GLU A 301 2.49 9.36 16.82
C GLU A 301 2.85 9.13 15.35
N ALA A 302 2.52 10.10 14.48
CA ALA A 302 2.78 9.95 13.07
C ALA A 302 3.83 10.94 12.54
N ARG A 303 4.69 10.43 11.65
CA ARG A 303 5.58 11.22 10.80
C ARG A 303 5.00 11.24 9.37
N LEU A 304 4.93 12.42 8.76
CA LEU A 304 4.56 12.57 7.35
C LEU A 304 5.81 12.57 6.48
N VAL A 305 5.75 11.83 5.38
CA VAL A 305 6.77 11.79 4.32
C VAL A 305 6.11 12.09 2.99
N VAL A 306 6.62 13.08 2.28
CA VAL A 306 6.22 13.40 0.91
C VAL A 306 7.31 12.91 -0.03
N ILE A 307 6.98 12.01 -0.96
CA ILE A 307 7.90 11.49 -1.99
C ILE A 307 7.84 12.42 -3.20
N GLU A 308 8.93 13.13 -3.45
CA GLU A 308 9.03 14.10 -4.54
C GLU A 308 8.87 13.44 -5.92
N GLY A 309 8.11 14.08 -6.80
CA GLY A 309 7.86 13.62 -8.17
C GLY A 309 7.02 12.34 -8.29
N ALA A 310 6.59 11.72 -7.19
CA ALA A 310 5.73 10.54 -7.23
C ALA A 310 4.25 10.90 -7.25
N GLY A 311 3.42 10.04 -7.87
CA GLY A 311 1.98 10.05 -7.80
C GLY A 311 1.44 9.14 -6.71
N HIS A 312 0.36 8.42 -7.04
CA HIS A 312 -0.32 7.50 -6.10
C HIS A 312 0.45 6.19 -5.86
N MET A 313 1.45 5.89 -6.70
CA MET A 313 2.19 4.60 -6.69
C MET A 313 3.67 4.78 -6.30
N PRO A 314 4.01 5.42 -5.16
CA PRO A 314 5.42 5.67 -4.80
C PRO A 314 6.24 4.37 -4.69
N MET A 315 5.64 3.22 -4.35
CA MET A 315 6.31 1.92 -4.30
C MET A 315 6.82 1.46 -5.66
N LEU A 316 6.21 1.93 -6.76
CA LEU A 316 6.62 1.64 -8.13
C LEU A 316 7.42 2.77 -8.77
N GLU A 317 7.15 4.02 -8.38
CA GLU A 317 7.73 5.21 -9.00
C GLU A 317 9.09 5.59 -8.39
N ARG A 318 9.24 5.41 -7.09
CA ARG A 318 10.41 5.79 -6.28
C ARG A 318 10.76 4.70 -5.27
N PRO A 319 10.96 3.45 -5.72
CA PRO A 319 11.11 2.29 -4.82
C PRO A 319 12.29 2.45 -3.84
N LEU A 320 13.43 2.95 -4.29
CA LEU A 320 14.61 3.11 -3.43
C LEU A 320 14.38 4.12 -2.29
N GLU A 321 13.64 5.19 -2.56
CA GLU A 321 13.32 6.20 -1.55
C GLU A 321 12.32 5.63 -0.54
N LEU A 322 11.25 4.99 -1.01
CA LEU A 322 10.26 4.35 -0.15
C LEU A 322 10.89 3.23 0.70
N ASN A 323 11.74 2.38 0.11
CA ASN A 323 12.42 1.30 0.83
C ASN A 323 13.32 1.84 1.95
N ARG A 324 14.02 2.96 1.70
CA ARG A 324 14.82 3.64 2.73
C ARG A 324 13.95 4.13 3.88
N GLU A 325 12.80 4.71 3.60
CA GLU A 325 11.86 5.18 4.61
C GLU A 325 11.28 4.01 5.43
N ILE A 326 10.88 2.91 4.77
CA ILE A 326 10.37 1.72 5.45
C ILE A 326 11.48 1.10 6.32
N ARG A 327 12.68 0.87 5.76
CA ARG A 327 13.81 0.27 6.48
C ARG A 327 14.21 1.13 7.69
N GLY A 328 14.36 2.44 7.50
CA GLY A 328 14.75 3.37 8.57
C GLY A 328 13.73 3.43 9.70
N PHE A 329 12.45 3.20 9.41
CA PHE A 329 11.39 3.14 10.40
C PHE A 329 11.28 1.74 11.06
N ALA A 330 11.41 0.67 10.28
CA ALA A 330 11.31 -0.70 10.77
C ALA A 330 12.45 -1.09 11.69
N HIS A 331 13.68 -0.70 11.34
CA HIS A 331 14.91 -1.15 12.00
C HIS A 331 14.91 -0.89 13.52
N PRO A 332 14.71 0.34 14.02
CA PRO A 332 14.70 0.60 15.45
C PRO A 332 13.52 -0.03 16.19
N LEU A 333 12.40 -0.31 15.50
CA LEU A 333 11.21 -0.91 16.10
C LEU A 333 11.30 -2.43 16.21
N LEU A 334 11.90 -3.07 15.20
CA LEU A 334 11.89 -4.53 15.05
C LEU A 334 13.23 -5.18 15.37
N LEU A 335 14.32 -4.46 15.20
CA LEU A 335 15.70 -4.89 15.44
C LEU A 335 16.38 -3.88 16.39
N PRO A 336 15.91 -3.71 17.63
CA PRO A 336 16.56 -2.79 18.55
C PRO A 336 18.01 -3.25 18.74
N GLU A 337 18.95 -2.29 18.63
CA GLU A 337 20.36 -2.56 18.93
C GLU A 337 20.43 -3.25 20.30
N GLU A 338 21.05 -4.43 20.35
CA GLU A 338 21.43 -5.03 21.62
C GLU A 338 22.25 -3.99 22.36
N THR A 339 21.68 -3.40 23.40
CA THR A 339 22.42 -2.48 24.29
C THR A 339 23.70 -3.21 24.66
N HIS A 340 24.82 -2.69 24.20
CA HIS A 340 26.17 -3.19 24.48
C HIS A 340 26.26 -3.37 25.99
N ARG A 341 26.03 -4.58 26.47
CA ARG A 341 26.35 -4.97 27.85
C ARG A 341 27.86 -4.88 27.91
N PRO A 342 28.44 -3.94 28.64
CA PRO A 342 29.89 -3.88 28.78
C PRO A 342 30.33 -5.25 29.28
N ALA A 343 31.22 -5.91 28.54
CA ALA A 343 31.82 -7.16 28.93
C ALA A 343 32.32 -7.01 30.35
N ARG A 344 31.69 -7.73 31.28
CA ARG A 344 32.22 -7.82 32.64
C ARG A 344 33.59 -8.46 32.52
N HIS A 345 34.64 -7.64 32.60
CA HIS A 345 35.98 -8.11 32.76
C HIS A 345 36.01 -9.01 34.02
N ALA A 346 36.01 -10.31 33.80
CA ALA A 346 36.31 -11.27 34.85
C ALA A 346 37.79 -11.06 35.21
N THR A 347 38.03 -10.27 36.23
CA THR A 347 39.33 -10.19 36.92
C THR A 347 39.56 -11.55 37.52
N ALA A 348 40.26 -12.41 36.79
CA ALA A 348 40.82 -13.66 37.34
C ALA A 348 41.87 -13.29 38.39
N ALA A 349 41.47 -13.34 39.64
CA ALA A 349 42.40 -13.24 40.78
C ALA A 349 43.41 -14.39 40.68
N ARG A 350 44.63 -14.07 40.27
CA ARG A 350 45.79 -14.98 40.39
C ARG A 350 46.08 -15.23 41.87
N LYS A 351 45.83 -16.44 42.35
CA LYS A 351 46.36 -16.92 43.66
C LYS A 351 47.88 -16.96 43.58
N PRO A 352 48.59 -16.42 44.60
CA PRO A 352 50.04 -16.54 44.66
C PRO A 352 50.45 -18.00 44.98
N ALA A 353 51.42 -18.50 44.24
CA ALA A 353 52.03 -19.80 44.48
C ALA A 353 52.83 -19.80 45.80
N LYS A 354 52.54 -20.74 46.69
CA LYS A 354 53.37 -21.02 47.90
C LYS A 354 54.69 -21.57 47.43
N ARG A 355 55.77 -20.89 47.77
CA ARG A 355 57.14 -21.47 47.77
C ARG A 355 57.23 -22.53 48.84
N GLY A 356 57.49 -23.77 48.45
CA GLY A 356 57.91 -24.84 49.36
C GLY A 356 59.39 -24.65 49.71
N GLU A 357 59.64 -24.55 50.96
CA GLU A 357 61.00 -24.66 51.55
C GLU A 357 61.51 -26.06 51.34
N ALA A 358 62.73 -26.18 50.86
CA ALA A 358 63.55 -27.37 50.95
C ALA A 358 64.34 -27.34 52.26
N ALA A 359 64.26 -28.42 53.04
CA ALA A 359 65.17 -28.66 54.15
C ALA A 359 65.72 -30.06 54.02
N SER A 360 67.03 -30.14 54.05
CA SER A 360 67.93 -31.24 54.43
C SER A 360 67.95 -32.48 53.56
#